data_50d7a2151ff778ad28b0f1cff2716666
#
_entry.id   50d7a2151ff778ad28b0f1cff2716666
#
_cell.length_a   1.000
_cell.length_b   1.000
_cell.length_c   1.000
_cell.angle_alpha   90.00
_cell.angle_beta   90.00
_cell.angle_gamma   90.00
#
_symmetry.space_group_name_H-M   'P 1'
#
loop_
_entity.id
_entity.type
_entity.pdbx_description
1 polymer ?
#
loop_
_entity_poly.entity_id
_entity_poly.type
_entity_poly.pdbx_seq_one_letter_code
_entity_poly.pdbx_strand_id
1 'polypeptide(L)'
;MNAKGDANRSVRMTKQRLYQALITLLQQKSLREITVRELTKLAGISRGTFYFHYADIYALMDQLEAAQLARLNDLMDTLIPSISQEDAPPALVALFTYMTENPDLCQALYGKSWESEFTRNAKKLIAERCLGEFAPDGGTEEQKYMLAFAVNGCFGTIVAWQEADFQPPAAEIARITWQAIRAVKGRM
;
A
#
# COMPACT_ATOMS: atom_id res chain seq x y z
N MET A 1 6.31 8.89 35.53
CA MET A 1 6.49 9.30 34.11
C MET A 1 7.33 8.22 33.44
N ASN A 2 6.84 7.63 32.37
CA ASN A 2 7.46 6.44 31.74
C ASN A 2 8.36 6.90 30.55
N ALA A 3 9.61 7.26 30.85
CA ALA A 3 10.59 7.82 29.89
C ALA A 3 10.74 6.99 28.61
N LYS A 4 10.56 5.67 28.67
CA LYS A 4 10.62 4.75 27.52
C LYS A 4 9.40 4.90 26.61
N GLY A 5 8.22 5.18 27.17
CA GLY A 5 6.98 5.44 26.41
C GLY A 5 7.01 6.79 25.71
N ASP A 6 7.55 7.81 26.35
CA ASP A 6 7.66 9.17 25.80
C ASP A 6 8.70 9.24 24.66
N ALA A 7 9.84 8.56 24.81
CA ALA A 7 10.85 8.44 23.74
C ALA A 7 10.27 7.74 22.50
N ASN A 8 9.52 6.66 22.67
CA ASN A 8 8.89 5.91 21.56
C ASN A 8 7.80 6.75 20.87
N ARG A 9 7.04 7.55 21.61
CA ARG A 9 6.05 8.49 21.08
C ARG A 9 6.70 9.60 20.27
N SER A 10 7.81 10.18 20.76
CA SER A 10 8.56 11.22 20.05
C SER A 10 9.14 10.73 18.72
N VAL A 11 9.75 9.55 18.73
CA VAL A 11 10.26 8.89 17.51
C VAL A 11 9.13 8.67 16.48
N ARG A 12 7.99 8.15 16.92
CA ARG A 12 6.84 7.92 16.04
C ARG A 12 6.31 9.21 15.43
N MET A 13 6.20 10.28 16.23
CA MET A 13 5.78 11.60 15.72
C MET A 13 6.78 12.17 14.72
N THR A 14 8.08 12.03 14.97
CA THR A 14 9.13 12.47 14.02
C THR A 14 9.00 11.73 12.69
N LYS A 15 8.83 10.41 12.72
CA LYS A 15 8.63 9.61 11.49
C LYS A 15 7.37 10.04 10.73
N GLN A 16 6.26 10.25 11.42
CA GLN A 16 5.01 10.70 10.79
C GLN A 16 5.18 12.06 10.09
N ARG A 17 5.86 13.03 10.74
CA ARG A 17 6.14 14.35 10.15
C ARG A 17 7.01 14.22 8.91
N LEU A 18 8.03 13.35 8.94
CA LEU A 18 8.90 13.09 7.79
C LEU A 18 8.15 12.44 6.63
N TYR A 19 7.30 11.45 6.90
CA TYR A 19 6.48 10.82 5.87
C TYR A 19 5.51 11.82 5.23
N GLN A 20 4.83 12.62 6.02
CA GLN A 20 3.92 13.64 5.51
C GLN A 20 4.65 14.67 4.63
N ALA A 21 5.81 15.14 5.08
CA ALA A 21 6.64 16.08 4.31
C ALA A 21 7.14 15.44 3.00
N LEU A 22 7.56 14.18 3.02
CA LEU A 22 7.98 13.45 1.83
C LEU A 22 6.83 13.33 0.82
N ILE A 23 5.65 12.87 1.27
CA ILE A 23 4.46 12.72 0.44
C ILE A 23 4.09 14.07 -0.21
N THR A 24 4.08 15.15 0.56
CA THR A 24 3.79 16.51 0.06
C THR A 24 4.79 16.96 -1.02
N LEU A 25 6.08 16.66 -0.85
CA LEU A 25 7.10 17.03 -1.84
C LEU A 25 7.01 16.15 -3.10
N LEU A 26 6.64 14.89 -2.98
CA LEU A 26 6.44 13.98 -4.12
C LEU A 26 5.27 14.38 -5.03
N GLN A 27 4.32 15.18 -4.54
CA GLN A 27 3.28 15.77 -5.40
C GLN A 27 3.84 16.81 -6.38
N GLN A 28 5.00 17.40 -6.07
CA GLN A 28 5.56 18.55 -6.80
C GLN A 28 6.77 18.15 -7.67
N LYS A 29 7.53 17.15 -7.25
CA LYS A 29 8.79 16.76 -7.91
C LYS A 29 9.16 15.30 -7.64
N SER A 30 10.08 14.77 -8.43
CA SER A 30 10.58 13.41 -8.27
C SER A 30 11.44 13.25 -7.00
N LEU A 31 11.52 12.01 -6.49
CA LEU A 31 12.30 11.67 -5.28
C LEU A 31 13.76 12.17 -5.35
N ARG A 32 14.40 12.05 -6.53
CA ARG A 32 15.79 12.50 -6.76
C ARG A 32 16.00 14.01 -6.67
N GLU A 33 14.95 14.80 -6.80
CA GLU A 33 15.01 16.27 -6.71
C GLU A 33 14.73 16.77 -5.29
N ILE A 34 14.27 15.89 -4.39
CA ILE A 34 14.01 16.25 -3.00
C ILE A 34 15.32 16.29 -2.22
N THR A 35 15.55 17.38 -1.49
CA THR A 35 16.71 17.54 -0.63
C THR A 35 16.37 17.35 0.85
N VAL A 36 17.30 16.85 1.64
CA VAL A 36 17.14 16.73 3.11
C VAL A 36 16.83 18.10 3.74
N ARG A 37 17.38 19.19 3.16
CA ARG A 37 17.10 20.54 3.64
C ARG A 37 15.64 20.93 3.51
N GLU A 38 15.03 20.69 2.36
CA GLU A 38 13.62 21.00 2.10
C GLU A 38 12.71 20.12 2.95
N LEU A 39 13.00 18.80 2.95
CA LEU A 39 12.25 17.82 3.72
C LEU A 39 12.21 18.17 5.21
N THR A 40 13.38 18.43 5.81
CA THR A 40 13.47 18.76 7.25
C THR A 40 12.85 20.10 7.59
N LYS A 41 12.95 21.10 6.69
CA LYS A 41 12.27 22.38 6.84
C LYS A 41 10.75 22.20 6.86
N LEU A 42 10.20 21.41 5.93
CA LEU A 42 8.76 21.13 5.84
C LEU A 42 8.28 20.28 7.04
N ALA A 43 9.06 19.29 7.45
CA ALA A 43 8.75 18.44 8.60
C ALA A 43 8.89 19.15 9.97
N GLY A 44 9.52 20.33 10.01
CA GLY A 44 9.77 21.08 11.25
C GLY A 44 10.74 20.37 12.19
N ILE A 45 11.80 19.73 11.65
CA ILE A 45 12.84 19.03 12.40
C ILE A 45 14.25 19.49 11.99
N SER A 46 15.26 19.21 12.83
CA SER A 46 16.65 19.47 12.47
C SER A 46 17.20 18.42 11.50
N ARG A 47 18.24 18.78 10.68
CA ARG A 47 18.98 17.81 9.88
C ARG A 47 19.64 16.74 10.72
N GLY A 48 20.16 17.09 11.91
CA GLY A 48 20.73 16.12 12.83
C GLY A 48 19.70 15.08 13.27
N THR A 49 18.46 15.49 13.55
CA THR A 49 17.35 14.58 13.85
C THR A 49 17.02 13.68 12.64
N PHE A 50 17.07 14.20 11.41
CA PHE A 50 16.88 13.39 10.22
C PHE A 50 17.95 12.30 10.10
N TYR A 51 19.25 12.68 10.13
CA TYR A 51 20.37 11.76 10.00
C TYR A 51 20.52 10.78 11.16
N PHE A 52 19.92 11.06 12.30
CA PHE A 52 19.78 10.09 13.39
C PHE A 52 18.87 8.91 13.02
N HIS A 53 17.86 9.13 12.15
CA HIS A 53 16.88 8.11 11.76
C HIS A 53 17.12 7.51 10.39
N TYR A 54 17.67 8.27 9.43
CA TYR A 54 17.78 7.90 8.01
C TYR A 54 19.12 8.35 7.44
N ALA A 55 19.76 7.48 6.66
CA ALA A 55 21.00 7.81 5.95
C ALA A 55 20.74 8.88 4.87
N ASP A 56 19.65 8.77 4.15
CA ASP A 56 19.24 9.66 3.07
C ASP A 56 17.73 9.60 2.82
N ILE A 57 17.26 10.30 1.78
CA ILE A 57 15.84 10.36 1.42
C ILE A 57 15.35 9.02 0.86
N TYR A 58 16.21 8.25 0.20
CA TYR A 58 15.85 6.94 -0.32
C TYR A 58 15.58 5.97 0.82
N ALA A 59 16.41 5.95 1.87
CA ALA A 59 16.17 5.16 3.08
C ALA A 59 14.84 5.53 3.77
N LEU A 60 14.44 6.80 3.73
CA LEU A 60 13.13 7.23 4.22
C LEU A 60 12.00 6.71 3.35
N MET A 61 12.13 6.76 2.02
CA MET A 61 11.14 6.23 1.07
C MET A 61 11.00 4.71 1.22
N ASP A 62 12.11 3.98 1.26
CA ASP A 62 12.14 2.52 1.46
C ASP A 62 11.40 2.12 2.75
N GLN A 63 11.58 2.89 3.83
CA GLN A 63 10.88 2.60 5.08
C GLN A 63 9.38 2.92 4.99
N LEU A 64 8.97 3.96 4.27
CA LEU A 64 7.57 4.25 3.98
C LEU A 64 6.92 3.11 3.18
N GLU A 65 7.58 2.67 2.10
CA GLU A 65 7.11 1.55 1.27
C GLU A 65 7.00 0.26 2.08
N ALA A 66 8.05 -0.09 2.84
CA ALA A 66 8.04 -1.28 3.69
C ALA A 66 6.92 -1.27 4.73
N ALA A 67 6.62 -0.11 5.31
CA ALA A 67 5.50 0.02 6.25
C ALA A 67 4.14 -0.22 5.57
N GLN A 68 3.96 0.22 4.32
CA GLN A 68 2.71 -0.02 3.57
C GLN A 68 2.61 -1.48 3.09
N LEU A 69 3.71 -2.10 2.68
CA LEU A 69 3.75 -3.53 2.34
C LEU A 69 3.43 -4.41 3.56
N ALA A 70 3.94 -4.05 4.74
CA ALA A 70 3.59 -4.75 5.98
C ALA A 70 2.08 -4.66 6.28
N ARG A 71 1.47 -3.48 6.13
CA ARG A 71 0.01 -3.32 6.29
C ARG A 71 -0.79 -4.12 5.27
N LEU A 72 -0.31 -4.19 4.02
CA LEU A 72 -0.92 -5.03 3.00
C LEU A 72 -0.82 -6.51 3.37
N ASN A 73 0.33 -6.95 3.88
CA ASN A 73 0.51 -8.32 4.36
C ASN A 73 -0.47 -8.66 5.49
N ASP A 74 -0.60 -7.77 6.50
CA ASP A 74 -1.55 -7.95 7.61
C ASP A 74 -3.02 -8.00 7.09
N LEU A 75 -3.34 -7.21 6.07
CA LEU A 75 -4.63 -7.23 5.41
C LEU A 75 -4.91 -8.60 4.76
N MET A 76 -3.91 -9.23 4.14
CA MET A 76 -4.05 -10.57 3.54
C MET A 76 -4.42 -11.63 4.58
N ASP A 77 -3.99 -11.49 5.85
CA ASP A 77 -4.39 -12.39 6.94
C ASP A 77 -5.91 -12.38 7.19
N THR A 78 -6.58 -11.30 6.84
CA THR A 78 -8.04 -11.17 6.93
C THR A 78 -8.74 -11.54 5.62
N LEU A 79 -8.19 -11.13 4.48
CA LEU A 79 -8.83 -11.32 3.17
C LEU A 79 -8.80 -12.78 2.71
N ILE A 80 -7.68 -13.48 2.89
CA ILE A 80 -7.54 -14.87 2.41
C ILE A 80 -8.55 -15.80 3.07
N PRO A 81 -8.71 -15.84 4.41
CA PRO A 81 -9.72 -16.68 5.05
C PRO A 81 -11.16 -16.32 4.66
N SER A 82 -11.40 -15.05 4.31
CA SER A 82 -12.74 -14.55 3.95
C SER A 82 -13.16 -14.88 2.52
N ILE A 83 -12.27 -15.44 1.67
CA ILE A 83 -12.50 -15.60 0.22
C ILE A 83 -13.74 -16.43 -0.13
N SER A 84 -14.22 -17.25 0.79
CA SER A 84 -15.44 -18.07 0.60
C SER A 84 -16.73 -17.34 0.99
N GLN A 85 -16.63 -16.17 1.64
CA GLN A 85 -17.78 -15.35 2.03
C GLN A 85 -18.39 -14.68 0.81
N GLU A 86 -19.72 -14.52 0.81
CA GLU A 86 -20.45 -13.89 -0.29
C GLU A 86 -20.18 -12.39 -0.36
N ASP A 87 -20.25 -11.73 0.78
CA ASP A 87 -20.07 -10.29 0.90
C ASP A 87 -18.58 -9.92 0.98
N ALA A 88 -18.24 -8.73 0.49
CA ALA A 88 -16.91 -8.17 0.64
C ALA A 88 -16.57 -7.97 2.13
N PRO A 89 -15.42 -8.48 2.61
CA PRO A 89 -15.05 -8.33 4.00
C PRO A 89 -14.84 -6.86 4.37
N PRO A 90 -15.20 -6.43 5.60
CA PRO A 90 -15.02 -5.04 6.05
C PRO A 90 -13.62 -4.51 5.87
N ALA A 91 -12.61 -5.37 5.98
CA ALA A 91 -11.20 -5.01 5.77
C ALA A 91 -10.91 -4.54 4.33
N LEU A 92 -11.58 -5.12 3.32
CA LEU A 92 -11.45 -4.67 1.93
C LEU A 92 -12.12 -3.30 1.74
N VAL A 93 -13.31 -3.11 2.31
CA VAL A 93 -13.98 -1.80 2.29
C VAL A 93 -13.12 -0.74 2.96
N ALA A 94 -12.52 -1.06 4.12
CA ALA A 94 -11.61 -0.15 4.82
C ALA A 94 -10.37 0.19 4.00
N LEU A 95 -9.81 -0.75 3.22
CA LEU A 95 -8.70 -0.48 2.30
C LEU A 95 -9.10 0.57 1.25
N PHE A 96 -10.23 0.39 0.57
CA PHE A 96 -10.69 1.35 -0.44
C PHE A 96 -11.04 2.71 0.17
N THR A 97 -11.66 2.73 1.36
CA THR A 97 -11.91 3.98 2.10
C THR A 97 -10.59 4.69 2.44
N TYR A 98 -9.60 3.94 2.94
CA TYR A 98 -8.27 4.50 3.23
C TYR A 98 -7.61 5.13 1.98
N MET A 99 -7.81 4.55 0.80
CA MET A 99 -7.27 5.11 -0.45
C MET A 99 -7.94 6.44 -0.81
N THR A 100 -9.24 6.60 -0.62
CA THR A 100 -9.94 7.86 -0.85
C THR A 100 -9.57 8.95 0.15
N GLU A 101 -9.25 8.56 1.39
CA GLU A 101 -8.82 9.48 2.44
C GLU A 101 -7.34 9.89 2.32
N ASN A 102 -6.52 9.13 1.56
CA ASN A 102 -5.08 9.34 1.43
C ASN A 102 -4.60 9.34 -0.03
N PRO A 103 -5.19 10.17 -0.92
CA PRO A 103 -4.88 10.15 -2.35
C PRO A 103 -3.42 10.50 -2.63
N ASP A 104 -2.85 11.46 -1.87
CA ASP A 104 -1.45 11.88 -2.02
C ASP A 104 -0.46 10.76 -1.69
N LEU A 105 -0.75 9.97 -0.66
CA LEU A 105 0.05 8.80 -0.33
C LEU A 105 -0.03 7.74 -1.43
N CYS A 106 -1.23 7.48 -1.94
CA CYS A 106 -1.43 6.56 -3.05
C CYS A 106 -0.64 7.01 -4.28
N GLN A 107 -0.71 8.28 -4.64
CA GLN A 107 0.06 8.83 -5.77
C GLN A 107 1.57 8.73 -5.53
N ALA A 108 2.05 8.99 -4.30
CA ALA A 108 3.47 8.88 -3.96
C ALA A 108 4.01 7.45 -4.08
N LEU A 109 3.22 6.44 -3.70
CA LEU A 109 3.61 5.03 -3.70
C LEU A 109 3.44 4.38 -5.08
N TYR A 110 2.27 4.54 -5.68
CA TYR A 110 1.93 3.85 -6.93
C TYR A 110 2.42 4.59 -8.17
N GLY A 111 2.72 5.91 -8.05
CA GLY A 111 3.04 6.77 -9.20
C GLY A 111 1.82 7.01 -10.09
N LYS A 112 2.00 7.86 -11.11
CA LYS A 112 0.90 8.21 -12.03
C LYS A 112 0.44 7.05 -12.92
N SER A 113 1.33 6.12 -13.24
CA SER A 113 1.05 4.97 -14.11
C SER A 113 0.77 3.68 -13.37
N TRP A 114 0.82 3.68 -12.04
CA TRP A 114 0.72 2.45 -11.24
C TRP A 114 1.76 1.36 -11.60
N GLU A 115 2.90 1.76 -12.14
CA GLU A 115 4.02 0.89 -12.54
C GLU A 115 5.26 1.08 -11.65
N SER A 116 5.07 1.65 -10.46
CA SER A 116 6.15 1.87 -9.50
C SER A 116 6.76 0.56 -9.00
N GLU A 117 7.93 0.64 -8.39
CA GLU A 117 8.56 -0.50 -7.72
C GLU A 117 7.68 -1.01 -6.57
N PHE A 118 7.06 -0.10 -5.82
CA PHE A 118 6.08 -0.45 -4.80
C PHE A 118 4.93 -1.28 -5.37
N THR A 119 4.36 -0.90 -6.53
CA THR A 119 3.28 -1.66 -7.19
C THR A 119 3.73 -3.08 -7.54
N ARG A 120 4.94 -3.24 -8.08
CA ARG A 120 5.49 -4.57 -8.39
C ARG A 120 5.65 -5.43 -7.14
N ASN A 121 6.18 -4.84 -6.06
CA ASN A 121 6.37 -5.52 -4.78
C ASN A 121 5.02 -5.89 -4.12
N ALA A 122 4.02 -5.02 -4.19
CA ALA A 122 2.68 -5.29 -3.70
C ALA A 122 2.00 -6.44 -4.46
N LYS A 123 2.07 -6.44 -5.80
CA LYS A 123 1.55 -7.54 -6.63
C LYS A 123 2.25 -8.86 -6.31
N LYS A 124 3.57 -8.84 -6.17
CA LYS A 124 4.36 -10.02 -5.81
C LYS A 124 3.96 -10.57 -4.45
N LEU A 125 3.85 -9.72 -3.43
CA LEU A 125 3.41 -10.09 -2.09
C LEU A 125 2.05 -10.78 -2.13
N ILE A 126 1.05 -10.18 -2.79
CA ILE A 126 -0.29 -10.76 -2.90
C ILE A 126 -0.24 -12.12 -3.60
N ALA A 127 0.49 -12.22 -4.72
CA ALA A 127 0.62 -13.47 -5.46
C ALA A 127 1.27 -14.58 -4.62
N GLU A 128 2.35 -14.29 -3.91
CA GLU A 128 3.05 -15.25 -3.04
C GLU A 128 2.15 -15.73 -1.89
N ARG A 129 1.39 -14.81 -1.26
CA ARG A 129 0.46 -15.15 -0.19
C ARG A 129 -0.69 -16.03 -0.69
N CYS A 130 -1.27 -15.70 -1.83
CA CYS A 130 -2.34 -16.50 -2.43
C CYS A 130 -1.85 -17.87 -2.90
N LEU A 131 -0.68 -17.97 -3.52
CA LEU A 131 -0.10 -19.25 -3.91
C LEU A 131 0.19 -20.14 -2.70
N GLY A 132 0.77 -19.59 -1.65
CA GLY A 132 1.05 -20.35 -0.42
C GLY A 132 -0.21 -20.94 0.23
N GLU A 133 -1.35 -20.26 0.12
CA GLU A 133 -2.61 -20.72 0.69
C GLU A 133 -3.37 -21.67 -0.24
N PHE A 134 -3.52 -21.31 -1.53
CA PHE A 134 -4.40 -22.05 -2.45
C PHE A 134 -3.68 -23.09 -3.30
N ALA A 135 -2.35 -23.07 -3.32
CA ALA A 135 -1.52 -24.00 -4.09
C ALA A 135 -0.17 -24.26 -3.41
N PRO A 136 -0.15 -24.83 -2.18
CA PRO A 136 1.06 -24.99 -1.38
C PRO A 136 2.15 -25.82 -2.06
N ASP A 137 1.78 -26.71 -2.99
CA ASP A 137 2.70 -27.51 -3.80
C ASP A 137 3.22 -26.76 -5.05
N GLY A 138 3.02 -25.43 -5.11
CA GLY A 138 3.45 -24.57 -6.22
C GLY A 138 2.44 -24.39 -7.33
N GLY A 139 1.32 -25.09 -7.28
CA GLY A 139 0.19 -24.96 -8.20
C GLY A 139 0.47 -25.36 -9.64
N THR A 140 -0.60 -25.55 -10.41
CA THR A 140 -0.54 -25.76 -11.86
C THR A 140 -0.24 -24.47 -12.60
N GLU A 141 0.21 -24.55 -13.85
CA GLU A 141 0.40 -23.36 -14.69
C GLU A 141 -0.92 -22.60 -14.89
N GLU A 142 -2.05 -23.30 -15.02
CA GLU A 142 -3.37 -22.67 -15.10
C GLU A 142 -3.67 -21.82 -13.87
N GLN A 143 -3.45 -22.37 -12.66
CA GLN A 143 -3.64 -21.63 -11.41
C GLN A 143 -2.76 -20.38 -11.31
N LYS A 144 -1.51 -20.46 -11.76
CA LYS A 144 -0.59 -19.31 -11.79
C LYS A 144 -1.10 -18.19 -12.72
N TYR A 145 -1.59 -18.54 -13.91
CA TYR A 145 -2.17 -17.56 -14.85
C TYR A 145 -3.48 -16.97 -14.31
N MET A 146 -4.35 -17.78 -13.72
CA MET A 146 -5.59 -17.29 -13.09
C MET A 146 -5.29 -16.33 -11.94
N LEU A 147 -4.31 -16.63 -11.11
CA LEU A 147 -3.86 -15.74 -10.04
C LEU A 147 -3.27 -14.44 -10.59
N ALA A 148 -2.42 -14.54 -11.61
CA ALA A 148 -1.85 -13.35 -12.27
C ALA A 148 -2.97 -12.45 -12.84
N PHE A 149 -3.99 -13.04 -13.46
CA PHE A 149 -5.18 -12.32 -13.93
C PHE A 149 -5.91 -11.64 -12.77
N ALA A 150 -6.19 -12.37 -11.67
CA ALA A 150 -6.89 -11.82 -10.51
C ALA A 150 -6.12 -10.64 -9.88
N VAL A 151 -4.82 -10.82 -9.63
CA VAL A 151 -3.97 -9.76 -9.02
C VAL A 151 -3.93 -8.53 -9.93
N ASN A 152 -3.63 -8.70 -11.22
CA ASN A 152 -3.59 -7.56 -12.14
C ASN A 152 -4.97 -6.93 -12.35
N GLY A 153 -6.05 -7.72 -12.36
CA GLY A 153 -7.42 -7.24 -12.42
C GLY A 153 -7.78 -6.34 -11.22
N CYS A 154 -7.39 -6.73 -10.00
CA CYS A 154 -7.58 -5.89 -8.81
C CYS A 154 -6.88 -4.53 -8.95
N PHE A 155 -5.61 -4.52 -9.37
CA PHE A 155 -4.89 -3.26 -9.60
C PHE A 155 -5.51 -2.45 -10.74
N GLY A 156 -5.92 -3.09 -11.83
CA GLY A 156 -6.64 -2.43 -12.92
C GLY A 156 -7.96 -1.80 -12.47
N THR A 157 -8.70 -2.48 -11.60
CA THR A 157 -9.92 -1.92 -11.00
C THR A 157 -9.65 -0.67 -10.18
N ILE A 158 -8.56 -0.67 -9.39
CA ILE A 158 -8.17 0.50 -8.59
C ILE A 158 -7.79 1.67 -9.51
N VAL A 159 -7.03 1.42 -10.57
CA VAL A 159 -6.65 2.45 -11.56
C VAL A 159 -7.90 3.06 -12.21
N ALA A 160 -8.80 2.22 -12.74
CA ALA A 160 -10.03 2.69 -13.38
C ALA A 160 -10.92 3.47 -12.41
N TRP A 161 -10.97 3.04 -11.14
CA TRP A 161 -11.71 3.73 -10.11
C TRP A 161 -11.13 5.11 -9.76
N GLN A 162 -9.81 5.22 -9.71
CA GLN A 162 -9.14 6.51 -9.53
C GLN A 162 -9.36 7.44 -10.72
N GLU A 163 -9.28 6.93 -11.96
CA GLU A 163 -9.58 7.70 -13.18
C GLU A 163 -11.03 8.19 -13.22
N ALA A 164 -11.95 7.48 -12.59
CA ALA A 164 -13.35 7.85 -12.42
C ALA A 164 -13.60 8.74 -11.17
N ASP A 165 -12.56 9.40 -10.66
CA ASP A 165 -12.62 10.29 -9.48
C ASP A 165 -13.24 9.58 -8.27
N PHE A 166 -12.78 8.34 -8.03
CA PHE A 166 -13.23 7.47 -6.94
C PHE A 166 -14.74 7.18 -6.95
N GLN A 167 -15.35 7.12 -8.15
CA GLN A 167 -16.73 6.66 -8.31
C GLN A 167 -16.74 5.23 -8.87
N PRO A 168 -17.61 4.35 -8.38
CA PRO A 168 -18.58 4.52 -7.27
C PRO A 168 -17.92 4.60 -5.88
N PRO A 169 -18.71 4.80 -4.79
CA PRO A 169 -18.17 4.84 -3.42
C PRO A 169 -17.39 3.60 -3.03
N ALA A 170 -16.46 3.73 -2.05
CA ALA A 170 -15.53 2.69 -1.60
C ALA A 170 -16.20 1.33 -1.30
N ALA A 171 -17.38 1.32 -0.66
CA ALA A 171 -18.10 0.09 -0.37
C ALA A 171 -18.58 -0.64 -1.65
N GLU A 172 -18.99 0.11 -2.66
CA GLU A 172 -19.48 -0.46 -3.91
C GLU A 172 -18.34 -1.02 -4.77
N ILE A 173 -17.22 -0.28 -4.89
CA ILE A 173 -16.04 -0.79 -5.62
C ILE A 173 -15.43 -1.99 -4.92
N ALA A 174 -15.44 -2.04 -3.58
CA ALA A 174 -15.02 -3.20 -2.80
C ALA A 174 -15.90 -4.42 -3.13
N ARG A 175 -17.21 -4.26 -3.18
CA ARG A 175 -18.16 -5.32 -3.55
C ARG A 175 -17.90 -5.85 -4.96
N ILE A 176 -17.74 -4.96 -5.94
CA ILE A 176 -17.46 -5.32 -7.34
C ILE A 176 -16.14 -6.09 -7.42
N THR A 177 -15.08 -5.57 -6.80
CA THR A 177 -13.76 -6.21 -6.80
C THR A 177 -13.82 -7.59 -6.14
N TRP A 178 -14.53 -7.71 -5.00
CA TRP A 178 -14.67 -8.98 -4.30
C TRP A 178 -15.40 -10.04 -5.12
N GLN A 179 -16.48 -9.67 -5.79
CA GLN A 179 -17.19 -10.58 -6.69
C GLN A 179 -16.30 -11.08 -7.85
N ALA A 180 -15.49 -10.20 -8.43
CA ALA A 180 -14.55 -10.58 -9.48
C ALA A 180 -13.47 -11.55 -8.96
N ILE A 181 -12.89 -11.30 -7.78
CA ILE A 181 -11.92 -12.20 -7.13
C ILE A 181 -12.52 -13.60 -6.92
N ARG A 182 -13.75 -13.66 -6.38
CA ARG A 182 -14.43 -14.93 -6.10
C ARG A 182 -14.75 -15.70 -7.38
N ALA A 183 -15.14 -15.01 -8.45
CA ALA A 183 -15.42 -15.66 -9.74
C ALA A 183 -14.17 -16.33 -10.33
N VAL A 184 -12.99 -15.73 -10.13
CA VAL A 184 -11.70 -16.33 -10.53
C VAL A 184 -11.37 -17.50 -9.62
N LYS A 185 -11.46 -17.32 -8.31
CA LYS A 185 -11.16 -18.38 -7.33
C LYS A 185 -12.00 -19.63 -7.53
N GLY A 186 -13.29 -19.50 -7.88
CA GLY A 186 -14.18 -20.63 -8.14
C GLY A 186 -13.77 -21.52 -9.33
N ARG A 187 -12.74 -21.11 -10.10
CA ARG A 187 -12.17 -21.86 -11.23
C ARG A 187 -10.73 -22.34 -10.97
N MET A 188 -10.13 -21.97 -9.85
CA MET A 188 -8.81 -22.42 -9.38
C MET A 188 -8.92 -23.70 -8.55
#